data_aafc9afcf024dbb2486bcd53d6160f35
#
_entry.id   aafc9afcf024dbb2486bcd53d6160f35
#
_cell.length_a   1.000
_cell.length_b   1.000
_cell.length_c   1.000
_cell.angle_alpha   90.00
_cell.angle_beta   90.00
_cell.angle_gamma   90.00
#
_symmetry.space_group_name_H-M   'P 1'
#
loop_
_entity.id
_entity.type
_entity.pdbx_description
1 polymer ?
#
loop_
_entity_poly.entity_id
_entity_poly.type
_entity_poly.pdbx_seq_one_letter_code
_entity_poly.pdbx_strand_id
1 'polypeptide(L)'
;MKSNYEPLGKHIRLVDYRNSEEVTSTVLGISIDKEFMPSVANVIGTDLSRYKLISKGLFACNPMHVGRDERLPIALYEKDNAAIVSPAYFMFEIIDRDVLNEEYLMMWFRRPEFDRECWFMTDGSVRGGITWDDLCRIKLPVPSY
;
A
#
# COMPACT_ATOMS: atom_id res chain seq x y z
N MET A 1 -19.94 25.49 -1.73
CA MET A 1 -19.07 24.83 -0.76
C MET A 1 -17.91 24.15 -1.47
N LYS A 2 -16.72 24.43 -1.06
CA LYS A 2 -15.53 23.81 -1.65
C LYS A 2 -15.36 22.40 -1.13
N SER A 3 -15.03 21.48 -2.02
CA SER A 3 -14.68 20.13 -1.64
C SER A 3 -13.28 20.13 -1.02
N ASN A 4 -13.12 19.43 0.10
CA ASN A 4 -11.80 19.18 0.71
C ASN A 4 -11.13 17.96 0.11
N TYR A 5 -11.74 17.34 -0.90
CA TYR A 5 -11.18 16.14 -1.52
C TYR A 5 -10.03 16.48 -2.45
N GLU A 6 -8.93 15.78 -2.29
CA GLU A 6 -7.75 15.96 -3.11
C GLU A 6 -7.24 14.59 -3.56
N PRO A 7 -6.57 14.52 -4.73
CA PRO A 7 -5.99 13.27 -5.19
C PRO A 7 -4.92 12.79 -4.22
N LEU A 8 -4.95 11.49 -3.94
CA LEU A 8 -3.99 10.87 -3.04
C LEU A 8 -2.54 11.12 -3.47
N GLY A 9 -2.29 11.15 -4.78
CA GLY A 9 -0.94 11.35 -5.31
C GLY A 9 -0.29 12.68 -4.94
N LYS A 10 -1.07 13.67 -4.50
CA LYS A 10 -0.50 14.92 -4.00
C LYS A 10 0.20 14.75 -2.66
N HIS A 11 -0.10 13.68 -1.94
CA HIS A 11 0.28 13.51 -0.54
C HIS A 11 1.19 12.33 -0.29
N ILE A 12 1.42 11.49 -1.30
CA ILE A 12 2.25 10.29 -1.15
C ILE A 12 3.32 10.26 -2.22
N ARG A 13 4.41 9.55 -1.90
CA ARG A 13 5.53 9.38 -2.80
C ARG A 13 5.90 7.90 -2.88
N LEU A 14 5.99 7.38 -4.09
CA LEU A 14 6.43 6.02 -4.33
C LEU A 14 7.89 5.86 -3.90
N VAL A 15 8.19 4.80 -3.17
CA VAL A 15 9.56 4.47 -2.79
C VAL A 15 9.86 3.05 -3.23
N ASP A 16 11.15 2.77 -3.46
CA ASP A 16 11.60 1.46 -3.93
C ASP A 16 12.92 1.11 -3.25
N TYR A 17 12.81 0.76 -1.97
CA TYR A 17 13.97 0.27 -1.22
C TYR A 17 14.05 -1.24 -1.39
N ARG A 18 15.24 -1.75 -1.67
CA ARG A 18 15.43 -3.17 -1.91
C ARG A 18 16.29 -3.79 -0.81
N ASN A 19 16.08 -5.09 -0.57
CA ASN A 19 16.82 -5.84 0.44
C ASN A 19 18.19 -6.29 -0.08
N SER A 20 18.87 -5.39 -0.81
CA SER A 20 20.14 -5.70 -1.49
C SER A 20 21.21 -6.19 -0.55
N GLU A 21 21.21 -5.71 0.68
CA GLU A 21 22.17 -6.11 1.71
C GLU A 21 21.68 -7.26 2.57
N GLU A 22 20.54 -7.83 2.23
CA GLU A 22 19.95 -8.99 2.89
C GLU A 22 19.86 -8.82 4.41
N VAL A 23 19.39 -7.63 4.85
CA VAL A 23 19.33 -7.30 6.27
C VAL A 23 18.29 -8.11 7.01
N THR A 24 17.33 -8.71 6.31
CA THR A 24 16.27 -9.50 6.92
C THR A 24 15.78 -10.56 5.94
N SER A 25 15.26 -11.65 6.48
CA SER A 25 14.58 -12.68 5.70
C SER A 25 13.10 -12.80 6.09
N THR A 26 12.59 -11.84 6.85
CA THR A 26 11.19 -11.85 7.28
C THR A 26 10.31 -11.37 6.15
N VAL A 27 9.66 -12.29 5.44
CA VAL A 27 8.79 -11.99 4.29
C VAL A 27 7.37 -11.83 4.78
N LEU A 28 6.75 -10.70 4.47
CA LEU A 28 5.38 -10.40 4.85
C LEU A 28 4.47 -10.28 3.63
N GLY A 29 3.22 -10.65 3.82
CA GLY A 29 2.13 -10.34 2.91
C GLY A 29 1.16 -9.38 3.58
N ILE A 30 0.12 -9.01 2.85
CA ILE A 30 -0.94 -8.13 3.38
C ILE A 30 -2.26 -8.83 3.16
N SER A 31 -3.05 -8.96 4.23
CA SER A 31 -4.38 -9.56 4.15
C SER A 31 -5.39 -8.58 3.57
N ILE A 32 -6.56 -9.09 3.16
CA ILE A 32 -7.65 -8.22 2.71
C ILE A 32 -8.21 -7.37 3.85
N ASP A 33 -7.89 -7.74 5.08
CA ASP A 33 -8.24 -6.94 6.26
C ASP A 33 -7.23 -5.82 6.53
N LYS A 34 -6.27 -5.65 5.63
CA LYS A 34 -5.29 -4.55 5.63
C LYS A 34 -4.32 -4.63 6.80
N GLU A 35 -3.86 -5.85 7.05
CA GLU A 35 -2.85 -6.10 8.07
C GLU A 35 -1.70 -6.91 7.48
N PHE A 36 -0.49 -6.62 7.94
CA PHE A 36 0.66 -7.44 7.58
C PHE A 36 0.56 -8.80 8.27
N MET A 37 0.98 -9.82 7.55
CA MET A 37 1.00 -11.18 8.07
C MET A 37 2.20 -11.91 7.47
N PRO A 38 2.68 -12.98 8.12
CA PRO A 38 3.75 -13.79 7.50
C PRO A 38 3.30 -14.26 6.13
N SER A 39 4.22 -14.20 5.17
CA SER A 39 3.90 -14.62 3.81
C SER A 39 3.69 -16.13 3.77
N VAL A 40 2.64 -16.56 3.06
CA VAL A 40 2.38 -17.99 2.84
C VAL A 40 3.05 -18.49 1.57
N ALA A 41 3.69 -17.60 0.82
CA ALA A 41 4.38 -17.97 -0.40
C ALA A 41 5.62 -18.81 -0.08
N ASN A 42 5.90 -19.82 -0.93
CA ASN A 42 7.11 -20.60 -0.79
C ASN A 42 8.29 -19.80 -1.34
N VAL A 43 9.20 -19.39 -0.46
CA VAL A 43 10.35 -18.57 -0.86
C VAL A 43 11.66 -19.37 -0.83
N ILE A 44 11.59 -20.68 -0.62
CA ILE A 44 12.79 -21.53 -0.64
C ILE A 44 13.46 -21.44 -2.01
N GLY A 45 14.74 -21.08 -2.03
CA GLY A 45 15.48 -20.91 -3.27
C GLY A 45 15.26 -19.58 -3.96
N THR A 46 14.43 -18.71 -3.40
CA THR A 46 14.16 -17.38 -3.95
C THR A 46 15.25 -16.41 -3.52
N ASP A 47 15.64 -15.52 -4.45
CA ASP A 47 16.60 -14.47 -4.13
C ASP A 47 15.90 -13.33 -3.41
N LEU A 48 16.00 -13.32 -2.09
CA LEU A 48 15.33 -12.34 -1.26
C LEU A 48 15.96 -10.94 -1.34
N SER A 49 17.13 -10.82 -1.97
CA SER A 49 17.77 -9.50 -2.16
C SER A 49 16.99 -8.63 -3.12
N ARG A 50 16.12 -9.21 -3.93
CA ARG A 50 15.29 -8.48 -4.89
C ARG A 50 14.00 -7.99 -4.27
N TYR A 51 13.66 -8.48 -3.09
CA TYR A 51 12.43 -8.06 -2.40
C TYR A 51 12.54 -6.62 -1.92
N LYS A 52 11.39 -5.99 -1.76
CA LYS A 52 11.34 -4.61 -1.28
C LYS A 52 11.46 -4.57 0.22
N LEU A 53 12.33 -3.70 0.70
CA LEU A 53 12.61 -3.54 2.12
C LEU A 53 11.67 -2.49 2.70
N ILE A 54 10.86 -2.90 3.69
CA ILE A 54 9.92 -2.01 4.34
C ILE A 54 10.34 -1.73 5.77
N SER A 55 10.19 -0.48 6.19
CA SER A 55 10.53 -0.04 7.53
C SER A 55 9.40 0.84 8.08
N LYS A 56 9.52 1.18 9.35
CA LYS A 56 8.50 1.94 10.05
C LYS A 56 8.14 3.23 9.32
N GLY A 57 6.85 3.46 9.17
CA GLY A 57 6.32 4.67 8.50
C GLY A 57 6.03 4.49 7.02
N LEU A 58 6.40 3.35 6.44
CA LEU A 58 6.11 3.07 5.04
C LEU A 58 4.81 2.29 4.92
N PHE A 59 4.07 2.57 3.85
CA PHE A 59 2.91 1.79 3.46
C PHE A 59 3.31 0.79 2.39
N ALA A 60 2.64 -0.35 2.37
CA ALA A 60 2.76 -1.29 1.27
C ALA A 60 1.38 -1.67 0.78
N CYS A 61 1.29 -2.00 -0.48
CA CYS A 61 0.03 -2.28 -1.14
C CYS A 61 0.23 -3.41 -2.14
N ASN A 62 -0.65 -4.42 -2.06
CA ASN A 62 -0.70 -5.49 -3.06
C ASN A 62 -1.71 -5.09 -4.12
N PRO A 63 -1.26 -4.62 -5.30
CA PRO A 63 -2.18 -4.09 -6.30
C PRO A 63 -2.87 -5.15 -7.14
N MET A 64 -2.46 -6.42 -6.98
CA MET A 64 -3.01 -7.52 -7.77
C MET A 64 -4.35 -7.96 -7.20
N HIS A 65 -5.23 -8.45 -8.05
CA HIS A 65 -6.50 -9.09 -7.66
C HIS A 65 -7.56 -8.18 -7.04
N VAL A 66 -7.43 -6.85 -7.17
CA VAL A 66 -8.48 -5.95 -6.68
C VAL A 66 -9.81 -6.25 -7.37
N GLY A 67 -9.77 -6.50 -8.68
CA GLY A 67 -10.98 -6.83 -9.42
C GLY A 67 -11.64 -8.11 -8.93
N ARG A 68 -10.85 -9.10 -8.50
CA ARG A 68 -11.35 -10.36 -7.98
C ARG A 68 -11.86 -10.21 -6.55
N ASP A 69 -11.11 -9.55 -5.70
CA ASP A 69 -11.37 -9.52 -4.26
C ASP A 69 -12.22 -8.32 -3.85
N GLU A 70 -12.39 -7.34 -4.73
CA GLU A 70 -13.12 -6.09 -4.51
C GLU A 70 -12.57 -5.30 -3.31
N ARG A 71 -11.33 -5.58 -2.94
CA ARG A 71 -10.62 -4.92 -1.86
C ARG A 71 -9.15 -4.77 -2.23
N LEU A 72 -8.54 -3.71 -1.76
CA LEU A 72 -7.12 -3.47 -1.95
C LEU A 72 -6.37 -3.77 -0.66
N PRO A 73 -5.55 -4.82 -0.61
CA PRO A 73 -4.69 -5.05 0.55
C PRO A 73 -3.65 -3.94 0.63
N ILE A 74 -3.72 -3.16 1.70
CA ILE A 74 -2.84 -2.03 1.93
C ILE A 74 -2.65 -1.87 3.44
N ALA A 75 -1.43 -1.63 3.88
CA ALA A 75 -1.16 -1.56 5.31
C ALA A 75 0.01 -0.63 5.60
N LEU A 76 0.00 -0.07 6.80
CA LEU A 76 1.09 0.75 7.33
C LEU A 76 2.01 -0.13 8.17
N TYR A 77 3.31 -0.05 7.90
CA TYR A 77 4.29 -0.81 8.69
C TYR A 77 4.69 0.01 9.91
N GLU A 78 4.49 -0.56 11.10
CA GLU A 78 4.70 0.16 12.36
C GLU A 78 5.73 -0.48 13.28
N LYS A 79 6.38 -1.55 12.83
CA LYS A 79 7.37 -2.24 13.64
C LYS A 79 8.74 -1.61 13.51
N ASP A 80 9.54 -1.72 14.58
CA ASP A 80 10.90 -1.15 14.60
C ASP A 80 11.88 -1.94 13.74
N ASN A 81 11.67 -3.25 13.60
CA ASN A 81 12.52 -4.10 12.78
C ASN A 81 12.01 -4.13 11.34
N ALA A 82 12.92 -4.00 10.39
CA ALA A 82 12.57 -4.04 8.98
C ALA A 82 12.09 -5.44 8.56
N ALA A 83 11.28 -5.48 7.52
CA ALA A 83 10.83 -6.71 6.89
C ALA A 83 10.88 -6.53 5.38
N ILE A 84 10.49 -7.56 4.63
CA ILE A 84 10.49 -7.48 3.17
C ILE A 84 9.13 -7.91 2.62
N VAL A 85 8.77 -7.33 1.49
CA VAL A 85 7.53 -7.64 0.79
C VAL A 85 7.84 -7.92 -0.68
N SER A 86 6.88 -8.53 -1.37
CA SER A 86 7.03 -8.90 -2.78
C SER A 86 7.47 -7.72 -3.64
N PRO A 87 8.35 -7.94 -4.62
CA PRO A 87 8.70 -6.89 -5.59
C PRO A 87 7.50 -6.34 -6.36
N ALA A 88 6.40 -7.10 -6.43
CA ALA A 88 5.19 -6.68 -7.13
C ALA A 88 4.34 -5.69 -6.32
N TYR A 89 4.64 -5.51 -5.04
CA TYR A 89 3.89 -4.57 -4.19
C TYR A 89 4.36 -3.15 -4.45
N PHE A 90 3.46 -2.18 -4.25
CA PHE A 90 3.83 -0.77 -4.17
C PHE A 90 4.20 -0.46 -2.73
N MET A 91 5.25 0.36 -2.55
CA MET A 91 5.54 0.96 -1.25
C MET A 91 5.53 2.47 -1.42
N PHE A 92 5.04 3.18 -0.41
CA PHE A 92 5.01 4.63 -0.48
C PHE A 92 5.06 5.23 0.92
N GLU A 93 5.36 6.53 0.95
CA GLU A 93 5.41 7.28 2.19
C GLU A 93 4.63 8.58 2.01
N ILE A 94 4.25 9.19 3.13
CA ILE A 94 3.58 10.48 3.12
C ILE A 94 4.62 11.58 2.89
N ILE A 95 4.29 12.53 2.02
CA ILE A 95 5.21 13.62 1.68
C ILE A 95 5.30 14.64 2.82
N ASP A 96 4.15 15.03 3.38
CA ASP A 96 4.10 16.06 4.43
C ASP A 96 3.14 15.60 5.54
N ARG A 97 3.72 15.15 6.64
CA ARG A 97 2.95 14.61 7.76
C ARG A 97 2.15 15.67 8.51
N ASP A 98 2.49 16.94 8.34
CA ASP A 98 1.72 18.04 8.93
C ASP A 98 0.40 18.26 8.20
N VAL A 99 0.34 17.88 6.92
CA VAL A 99 -0.88 17.99 6.11
C VAL A 99 -1.72 16.71 6.23
N LEU A 100 -1.06 15.55 6.20
CA LEU A 100 -1.75 14.26 6.19
C LEU A 100 -0.84 13.25 6.90
N ASN A 101 -1.29 12.70 8.02
CA ASN A 101 -0.48 11.75 8.76
C ASN A 101 -0.88 10.31 8.45
N GLU A 102 -0.02 9.36 8.86
CA GLU A 102 -0.18 7.94 8.56
C GLU A 102 -1.45 7.36 9.18
N GLU A 103 -1.78 7.75 10.41
CA GLU A 103 -2.95 7.20 11.09
C GLU A 103 -4.25 7.60 10.39
N TYR A 104 -4.35 8.87 10.00
CA TYR A 104 -5.50 9.36 9.27
C TYR A 104 -5.64 8.64 7.93
N LEU A 105 -4.54 8.53 7.21
CA LEU A 105 -4.55 7.88 5.90
C LEU A 105 -4.96 6.42 6.03
N MET A 106 -4.47 5.72 7.05
CA MET A 106 -4.83 4.33 7.27
C MET A 106 -6.31 4.17 7.62
N MET A 107 -6.86 5.12 8.39
CA MET A 107 -8.31 5.13 8.65
C MET A 107 -9.11 5.21 7.37
N TRP A 108 -8.67 6.07 6.44
CA TRP A 108 -9.34 6.22 5.15
C TRP A 108 -9.24 4.93 4.34
N PHE A 109 -8.07 4.32 4.31
CA PHE A 109 -7.87 3.08 3.56
C PHE A 109 -8.76 1.94 4.08
N ARG A 110 -9.14 1.95 5.33
CA ARG A 110 -10.01 0.91 5.90
C ARG A 110 -11.49 1.09 5.58
N ARG A 111 -11.86 2.20 4.97
CA ARG A 111 -13.26 2.47 4.67
C ARG A 111 -13.70 1.71 3.42
N PRO A 112 -14.95 1.20 3.43
CA PRO A 112 -15.49 0.51 2.25
C PRO A 112 -15.49 1.39 1.00
N GLU A 113 -15.63 2.71 1.15
CA GLU A 113 -15.62 3.64 0.03
C GLU A 113 -14.30 3.60 -0.72
N PHE A 114 -13.18 3.45 0.02
CA PHE A 114 -11.87 3.36 -0.62
C PHE A 114 -11.77 2.10 -1.49
N ASP A 115 -12.19 0.95 -0.95
CA ASP A 115 -12.15 -0.30 -1.69
C ASP A 115 -13.04 -0.24 -2.92
N ARG A 116 -14.20 0.41 -2.81
CA ARG A 116 -15.10 0.59 -3.94
C ARG A 116 -14.45 1.41 -5.04
N GLU A 117 -13.74 2.47 -4.69
CA GLU A 117 -13.03 3.29 -5.67
C GLU A 117 -11.92 2.49 -6.35
N CYS A 118 -11.17 1.69 -5.57
CA CYS A 118 -10.12 0.86 -6.14
C CYS A 118 -10.70 -0.15 -7.14
N TRP A 119 -11.81 -0.77 -6.78
CA TRP A 119 -12.48 -1.74 -7.65
C TRP A 119 -12.96 -1.07 -8.94
N PHE A 120 -13.48 0.15 -8.83
CA PHE A 120 -13.89 0.93 -10.00
C PHE A 120 -12.72 1.18 -10.94
N MET A 121 -11.55 1.44 -10.41
CA MET A 121 -10.35 1.70 -11.23
C MET A 121 -9.92 0.48 -12.03
N THR A 122 -10.34 -0.72 -11.63
CA THR A 122 -10.02 -1.96 -12.36
C THR A 122 -11.11 -2.31 -13.39
N ASP A 123 -12.15 -1.49 -13.54
CA ASP A 123 -13.33 -1.79 -14.37
C ASP A 123 -14.02 -3.10 -13.99
N GLY A 124 -13.83 -3.54 -12.73
CA GLY A 124 -14.43 -4.78 -12.26
C GLY A 124 -13.84 -6.04 -12.85
N SER A 125 -12.70 -5.94 -13.51
CA SER A 125 -12.03 -7.11 -14.10
C SER A 125 -11.56 -8.08 -13.03
N VAL A 126 -11.84 -9.37 -13.19
CA VAL A 126 -11.39 -10.38 -12.24
C VAL A 126 -9.88 -10.53 -12.19
N ARG A 127 -9.19 -10.09 -13.23
CA ARG A 127 -7.74 -10.08 -13.28
C ARG A 127 -7.17 -8.71 -12.99
N GLY A 128 -8.06 -7.73 -12.80
CA GLY A 128 -7.67 -6.35 -12.71
C GLY A 128 -6.82 -6.07 -11.48
N GLY A 129 -5.62 -5.59 -11.73
CA GLY A 129 -4.85 -4.93 -10.71
C GLY A 129 -5.07 -3.44 -10.80
N ILE A 130 -4.64 -2.72 -9.80
CA ILE A 130 -4.65 -1.27 -9.82
C ILE A 130 -3.22 -0.79 -10.09
N THR A 131 -3.07 0.24 -10.94
CA THR A 131 -1.76 0.83 -11.19
C THR A 131 -1.45 1.88 -10.14
N TRP A 132 -0.18 2.26 -10.03
CA TRP A 132 0.20 3.35 -9.14
C TRP A 132 -0.51 4.64 -9.52
N ASP A 133 -0.61 4.93 -10.83
CA ASP A 133 -1.31 6.13 -11.29
C ASP A 133 -2.78 6.12 -10.92
N ASP A 134 -3.44 4.95 -11.00
CA ASP A 134 -4.83 4.81 -10.61
C ASP A 134 -5.00 5.09 -9.11
N LEU A 135 -4.11 4.54 -8.29
CA LEU A 135 -4.15 4.77 -6.85
C LEU A 135 -3.99 6.26 -6.55
N CYS A 136 -3.08 6.92 -7.24
CA CYS A 136 -2.83 8.35 -7.04
C CYS A 136 -4.01 9.24 -7.42
N ARG A 137 -4.89 8.77 -8.32
CA ARG A 137 -6.05 9.54 -8.74
C ARG A 137 -7.24 9.43 -7.80
N ILE A 138 -7.23 8.46 -6.89
CA ILE A 138 -8.29 8.33 -5.89
C ILE A 138 -8.24 9.54 -4.98
N LYS A 139 -9.41 10.16 -4.76
CA LYS A 139 -9.51 11.35 -3.93
C LYS A 139 -9.93 10.99 -2.50
N LEU A 140 -9.41 11.74 -1.56
CA LEU A 140 -9.79 11.60 -0.17
C LEU A 140 -9.95 12.98 0.45
N PRO A 141 -10.76 13.10 1.52
CA PRO A 141 -10.88 14.37 2.20
C PRO A 141 -9.60 14.67 2.98
N VAL A 142 -9.09 15.88 2.81
CA VAL A 142 -7.89 16.35 3.50
C VAL A 142 -8.31 17.39 4.53
N PRO A 143 -8.06 17.14 5.82
CA PRO A 143 -8.45 18.11 6.84
C PRO A 143 -7.72 19.43 6.64
N SER A 144 -8.43 20.54 6.91
CA SER A 144 -7.81 21.86 6.92
C SER A 144 -7.67 22.31 8.36
N TYR A 145 -6.58 22.99 8.64
CA TYR A 145 -6.30 23.51 9.98
C TYR A 145 -6.41 25.02 10.01
#